data_29ac4782177e61d1b9a87305d8c691ee
#
_entry.id   29ac4782177e61d1b9a87305d8c691ee
#
_cell.length_a   1.000
_cell.length_b   1.000
_cell.length_c   1.000
_cell.angle_alpha   90.00
_cell.angle_beta   90.00
_cell.angle_gamma   90.00
#
_symmetry.space_group_name_H-M   'P 1'
#
loop_
_entity.id
_entity.type
_entity.pdbx_description
1 polymer ?
#
loop_
_entity_poly.entity_id
_entity_poly.type
_entity_poly.pdbx_seq_one_letter_code
_entity_poly.pdbx_strand_id
1 'polypeptide(L)'
;MVNNVSKSPAAPAAPTVAVAMSGGVDSAVAALLLREQGYNCFGTTMKLCRPGESEREAQAERDISDARAVADAIGLRHTAVDLSERFEETVITDFVSAYEHGETPCPCVLCNKVIKFGALLEHVQGDGANMLATGHYARIERSGDRYLLRRASDRSKDQSYMLCLLDQHRLSHILFPLGELSKAQVRELASAAGLSVSQRGDSQDICFVPSGRYTDFITSRTGKSYPCGDFIAPDGSTVGTHRGIIGYTVGQRRGLGLSLPEPLYVSRISPEENRVYLSRNSELYSRELDADNVNFIPFDTLDRPLRVTAKLRYRHAEQPATVAPTGDGTVHVCFDEPQRAVTPGQAVVFYDGDYVIGGGIIRRQS
;
A
#
# COMPACT_ATOMS: atom_id res chain seq x y z
N MET A 1 -54.36 -10.84 -38.55
CA MET A 1 -52.90 -10.86 -38.67
C MET A 1 -52.36 -10.00 -37.51
N VAL A 2 -51.87 -10.63 -36.46
CA VAL A 2 -51.32 -9.94 -35.28
C VAL A 2 -49.83 -9.88 -35.49
N ASN A 3 -49.29 -8.66 -35.70
CA ASN A 3 -47.86 -8.44 -35.82
C ASN A 3 -47.15 -8.67 -34.47
N ASN A 4 -46.47 -9.81 -34.38
CA ASN A 4 -45.53 -10.10 -33.29
C ASN A 4 -44.25 -9.26 -33.50
N VAL A 5 -44.18 -8.11 -32.87
CA VAL A 5 -42.93 -7.33 -32.79
C VAL A 5 -42.03 -8.04 -31.79
N SER A 6 -41.06 -8.80 -32.31
CA SER A 6 -40.01 -9.40 -31.50
C SER A 6 -39.21 -8.26 -30.84
N LYS A 7 -39.33 -8.11 -29.51
CA LYS A 7 -38.44 -7.26 -28.72
C LYS A 7 -37.00 -7.78 -28.89
N SER A 8 -36.13 -6.98 -29.51
CA SER A 8 -34.71 -7.25 -29.49
C SER A 8 -34.26 -7.42 -28.03
N PRO A 9 -33.34 -8.37 -27.73
CA PRO A 9 -32.82 -8.52 -26.39
C PRO A 9 -32.19 -7.17 -25.96
N ALA A 10 -32.58 -6.69 -24.79
CA ALA A 10 -32.01 -5.49 -24.21
C ALA A 10 -30.48 -5.65 -24.13
N ALA A 11 -29.72 -4.62 -24.53
CA ALA A 11 -28.28 -4.60 -24.36
C ALA A 11 -27.98 -4.93 -22.88
N PRO A 12 -26.94 -5.72 -22.60
CA PRO A 12 -26.59 -6.03 -21.21
C PRO A 12 -26.41 -4.71 -20.44
N ALA A 13 -27.05 -4.63 -19.28
CA ALA A 13 -26.95 -3.44 -18.43
C ALA A 13 -25.46 -3.14 -18.13
N ALA A 14 -25.08 -1.87 -18.20
CA ALA A 14 -23.72 -1.46 -17.88
C ALA A 14 -23.37 -1.94 -16.45
N PRO A 15 -22.15 -2.46 -16.24
CA PRO A 15 -21.75 -2.98 -14.92
C PRO A 15 -21.86 -1.88 -13.86
N THR A 16 -22.33 -2.26 -12.68
CA THR A 16 -22.39 -1.36 -11.53
C THR A 16 -21.02 -1.26 -10.89
N VAL A 17 -20.54 -0.03 -10.69
CA VAL A 17 -19.20 0.26 -10.15
C VAL A 17 -19.33 1.04 -8.84
N ALA A 18 -18.80 0.48 -7.75
CA ALA A 18 -18.57 1.23 -6.53
C ALA A 18 -17.24 2.01 -6.66
N VAL A 19 -17.23 3.29 -6.34
CA VAL A 19 -16.01 4.10 -6.36
C VAL A 19 -15.59 4.41 -4.93
N ALA A 20 -14.42 3.91 -4.51
CA ALA A 20 -13.87 4.22 -3.20
C ALA A 20 -13.40 5.69 -3.17
N MET A 21 -14.12 6.51 -2.42
CA MET A 21 -13.91 7.95 -2.31
C MET A 21 -13.31 8.30 -0.95
N SER A 22 -12.20 9.01 -0.96
CA SER A 22 -11.45 9.43 0.26
C SER A 22 -11.61 10.93 0.56
N GLY A 23 -12.49 11.62 -0.15
CA GLY A 23 -12.55 13.10 -0.09
C GLY A 23 -11.38 13.79 -0.78
N GLY A 24 -10.50 13.06 -1.46
CA GLY A 24 -9.36 13.61 -2.21
C GLY A 24 -9.64 13.74 -3.71
N VAL A 25 -8.81 14.54 -4.39
CA VAL A 25 -8.97 14.86 -5.83
C VAL A 25 -8.93 13.62 -6.73
N ASP A 26 -8.07 12.65 -6.43
CA ASP A 26 -7.88 11.46 -7.28
C ASP A 26 -9.14 10.59 -7.31
N SER A 27 -9.72 10.31 -6.16
CA SER A 27 -10.96 9.52 -6.07
C SER A 27 -12.17 10.26 -6.67
N ALA A 28 -12.20 11.59 -6.53
CA ALA A 28 -13.23 12.44 -7.13
C ALA A 28 -13.20 12.37 -8.66
N VAL A 29 -12.02 12.51 -9.26
CA VAL A 29 -11.85 12.43 -10.73
C VAL A 29 -12.09 11.01 -11.23
N ALA A 30 -11.68 9.98 -10.49
CA ALA A 30 -12.00 8.59 -10.84
C ALA A 30 -13.52 8.36 -10.93
N ALA A 31 -14.30 8.90 -9.98
CA ALA A 31 -15.76 8.83 -10.00
C ALA A 31 -16.37 9.61 -11.18
N LEU A 32 -15.86 10.81 -11.45
CA LEU A 32 -16.30 11.63 -12.57
C LEU A 32 -16.10 10.92 -13.92
N LEU A 33 -14.90 10.40 -14.16
CA LEU A 33 -14.54 9.72 -15.41
C LEU A 33 -15.43 8.49 -15.67
N LEU A 34 -15.68 7.66 -14.66
CA LEU A 34 -16.52 6.48 -14.80
C LEU A 34 -17.98 6.86 -15.11
N ARG A 35 -18.50 7.90 -14.46
CA ARG A 35 -19.83 8.44 -14.77
C ARG A 35 -19.92 8.94 -16.21
N GLU A 36 -18.93 9.68 -16.67
CA GLU A 36 -18.88 10.21 -18.04
C GLU A 36 -18.74 9.08 -19.08
N GLN A 37 -18.10 7.98 -18.73
CA GLN A 37 -18.02 6.78 -19.54
C GLN A 37 -19.33 5.96 -19.54
N GLY A 38 -20.35 6.38 -18.80
CA GLY A 38 -21.67 5.75 -18.78
C GLY A 38 -21.82 4.54 -17.84
N TYR A 39 -20.87 4.33 -16.92
CA TYR A 39 -21.03 3.31 -15.89
C TYR A 39 -22.14 3.68 -14.90
N ASN A 40 -22.85 2.67 -14.41
CA ASN A 40 -23.75 2.84 -13.26
C ASN A 40 -22.91 2.89 -11.97
N CYS A 41 -22.64 4.10 -11.45
CA CYS A 41 -21.72 4.32 -10.35
C CYS A 41 -22.40 4.71 -9.05
N PHE A 42 -21.76 4.36 -7.93
CA PHE A 42 -22.01 4.99 -6.63
C PHE A 42 -20.70 5.17 -5.86
N GLY A 43 -20.67 6.18 -4.97
CA GLY A 43 -19.52 6.44 -4.11
C GLY A 43 -19.60 5.65 -2.80
N THR A 44 -18.44 5.25 -2.28
CA THR A 44 -18.33 4.64 -0.96
C THR A 44 -17.09 5.13 -0.24
N THR A 45 -17.18 5.41 1.07
CA THR A 45 -16.04 5.81 1.90
C THR A 45 -15.87 4.84 3.06
N MET A 46 -14.63 4.40 3.29
CA MET A 46 -14.30 3.53 4.43
C MET A 46 -14.12 4.37 5.70
N LYS A 47 -14.80 4.01 6.78
CA LYS A 47 -14.47 4.46 8.12
C LYS A 47 -13.47 3.46 8.73
N LEU A 48 -12.25 3.91 9.06
CA LEU A 48 -11.12 3.08 9.51
C LEU A 48 -10.67 3.41 10.94
N CYS A 49 -11.45 4.19 11.70
CA CYS A 49 -11.16 4.55 13.08
C CYS A 49 -12.22 4.01 14.02
N ARG A 50 -11.80 3.59 15.20
CA ARG A 50 -12.73 3.15 16.25
C ARG A 50 -13.36 4.35 16.96
N PRO A 51 -14.56 4.18 17.57
CA PRO A 51 -15.12 5.18 18.45
C PRO A 51 -14.17 5.51 19.62
N GLY A 52 -14.09 6.81 19.99
CA GLY A 52 -13.24 7.31 21.06
C GLY A 52 -11.83 7.75 20.62
N GLU A 53 -11.47 7.59 19.37
CA GLU A 53 -10.22 8.12 18.78
C GLU A 53 -10.44 9.53 18.22
N SER A 54 -10.68 10.52 19.08
CA SER A 54 -11.26 11.82 18.75
C SER A 54 -10.70 12.53 17.51
N GLU A 55 -9.37 12.57 17.34
CA GLU A 55 -8.76 13.22 16.17
C GLU A 55 -8.98 12.43 14.89
N ARG A 56 -8.81 11.11 14.92
CA ARG A 56 -9.02 10.22 13.79
C ARG A 56 -10.50 10.14 13.39
N GLU A 57 -11.36 10.12 14.38
CA GLU A 57 -12.81 10.09 14.18
C GLU A 57 -13.30 11.40 13.53
N ALA A 58 -12.85 12.56 14.03
CA ALA A 58 -13.16 13.84 13.42
C ALA A 58 -12.58 13.97 11.98
N GLN A 59 -11.42 13.38 11.72
CA GLN A 59 -10.87 13.33 10.34
C GLN A 59 -11.70 12.44 9.43
N ALA A 60 -12.09 11.25 9.89
CA ALA A 60 -12.92 10.33 9.12
C ALA A 60 -14.30 10.93 8.78
N GLU A 61 -14.91 11.66 9.72
CA GLU A 61 -16.16 12.38 9.48
C GLU A 61 -16.01 13.47 8.41
N ARG A 62 -14.92 14.23 8.47
CA ARG A 62 -14.60 15.21 7.41
C ARG A 62 -14.42 14.56 6.06
N ASP A 63 -13.66 13.46 5.98
CA ASP A 63 -13.40 12.74 4.73
C ASP A 63 -14.70 12.15 4.14
N ILE A 64 -15.58 11.62 4.99
CA ILE A 64 -16.92 11.14 4.58
C ILE A 64 -17.77 12.30 4.07
N SER A 65 -17.78 13.43 4.78
CA SER A 65 -18.54 14.62 4.40
C SER A 65 -18.07 15.19 3.06
N ASP A 66 -16.76 15.30 2.87
CA ASP A 66 -16.16 15.81 1.62
C ASP A 66 -16.41 14.84 0.45
N ALA A 67 -16.28 13.53 0.68
CA ALA A 67 -16.58 12.53 -0.33
C ALA A 67 -18.07 12.57 -0.76
N ARG A 68 -18.97 12.76 0.21
CA ARG A 68 -20.41 12.93 -0.06
C ARG A 68 -20.68 14.18 -0.87
N ALA A 69 -20.10 15.33 -0.49
CA ALA A 69 -20.25 16.57 -1.22
C ALA A 69 -19.78 16.46 -2.68
N VAL A 70 -18.67 15.77 -2.92
CA VAL A 70 -18.20 15.47 -4.28
C VAL A 70 -19.19 14.55 -5.01
N ALA A 71 -19.64 13.47 -4.38
CA ALA A 71 -20.60 12.56 -4.99
C ALA A 71 -21.91 13.28 -5.38
N ASP A 72 -22.44 14.11 -4.51
CA ASP A 72 -23.64 14.94 -4.77
C ASP A 72 -23.41 15.88 -5.96
N ALA A 73 -22.25 16.55 -6.01
CA ALA A 73 -21.90 17.47 -7.11
C ALA A 73 -21.83 16.77 -8.47
N ILE A 74 -21.44 15.49 -8.50
CA ILE A 74 -21.42 14.69 -9.73
C ILE A 74 -22.65 13.78 -9.90
N GLY A 75 -23.67 13.93 -9.06
CA GLY A 75 -24.94 13.21 -9.15
C GLY A 75 -24.87 11.72 -8.83
N LEU A 76 -23.99 11.31 -7.92
CA LEU A 76 -23.86 9.94 -7.45
C LEU A 76 -24.43 9.78 -6.03
N ARG A 77 -25.11 8.65 -5.76
CA ARG A 77 -25.37 8.25 -4.36
C ARG A 77 -24.05 7.94 -3.64
N HIS A 78 -23.98 8.17 -2.34
CA HIS A 78 -22.81 7.90 -1.54
C HIS A 78 -23.16 7.17 -0.24
N THR A 79 -22.33 6.19 0.13
CA THR A 79 -22.45 5.41 1.37
C THR A 79 -21.14 5.46 2.16
N ALA A 80 -21.21 5.27 3.47
CA ALA A 80 -20.03 5.05 4.30
C ALA A 80 -20.08 3.62 4.86
N VAL A 81 -18.93 2.96 4.85
CA VAL A 81 -18.77 1.58 5.32
C VAL A 81 -17.83 1.56 6.49
N ASP A 82 -18.29 1.05 7.64
CA ASP A 82 -17.42 0.89 8.81
C ASP A 82 -16.60 -0.39 8.69
N LEU A 83 -15.29 -0.23 8.51
CA LEU A 83 -14.30 -1.31 8.46
C LEU A 83 -13.26 -1.15 9.58
N SER A 84 -13.58 -0.37 10.62
CA SER A 84 -12.67 -0.03 11.71
C SER A 84 -12.17 -1.25 12.49
N GLU A 85 -13.05 -2.21 12.76
CA GLU A 85 -12.69 -3.45 13.47
C GLU A 85 -11.73 -4.29 12.62
N ARG A 86 -12.09 -4.53 11.35
CA ARG A 86 -11.23 -5.31 10.44
C ARG A 86 -9.88 -4.65 10.20
N PHE A 87 -9.85 -3.32 10.10
CA PHE A 87 -8.62 -2.55 9.94
C PHE A 87 -7.71 -2.67 11.17
N GLU A 88 -8.30 -2.63 12.35
CA GLU A 88 -7.59 -2.82 13.63
C GLU A 88 -6.97 -4.21 13.74
N GLU A 89 -7.78 -5.24 13.52
CA GLU A 89 -7.38 -6.64 13.67
C GLU A 89 -6.28 -7.05 12.68
N THR A 90 -6.25 -6.40 11.52
CA THR A 90 -5.29 -6.77 10.47
C THR A 90 -4.16 -5.75 10.35
N VAL A 91 -4.45 -4.54 9.88
CA VAL A 91 -3.41 -3.58 9.50
C VAL A 91 -2.71 -2.96 10.70
N ILE A 92 -3.47 -2.56 11.74
CA ILE A 92 -2.87 -1.93 12.93
C ILE A 92 -2.14 -2.97 13.77
N THR A 93 -2.73 -4.14 13.97
CA THR A 93 -2.11 -5.24 14.70
C THR A 93 -0.80 -5.68 14.05
N ASP A 94 -0.78 -5.86 12.73
CA ASP A 94 0.43 -6.18 11.97
C ASP A 94 1.49 -5.08 12.09
N PHE A 95 1.08 -3.82 11.95
CA PHE A 95 1.97 -2.67 12.09
C PHE A 95 2.65 -2.62 13.46
N VAL A 96 1.90 -2.80 14.54
CA VAL A 96 2.43 -2.82 15.90
C VAL A 96 3.35 -4.02 16.11
N SER A 97 2.89 -5.20 15.71
CA SER A 97 3.65 -6.45 15.85
C SER A 97 4.99 -6.38 15.12
N ALA A 98 5.01 -5.88 13.88
CA ALA A 98 6.25 -5.75 13.12
C ALA A 98 7.29 -4.89 13.84
N TYR A 99 6.89 -3.73 14.37
CA TYR A 99 7.82 -2.88 15.13
C TYR A 99 8.29 -3.53 16.45
N GLU A 100 7.41 -4.26 17.13
CA GLU A 100 7.78 -5.02 18.34
C GLU A 100 8.79 -6.14 18.03
N HIS A 101 8.77 -6.68 16.80
CA HIS A 101 9.75 -7.66 16.31
C HIS A 101 10.97 -7.03 15.63
N GLY A 102 11.17 -5.70 15.72
CA GLY A 102 12.31 -5.01 15.12
C GLY A 102 12.26 -4.91 13.60
N GLU A 103 11.09 -5.06 13.01
CA GLU A 103 10.83 -4.94 11.59
C GLU A 103 10.21 -3.58 11.25
N THR A 104 10.21 -3.20 9.98
CA THR A 104 9.59 -1.95 9.52
C THR A 104 8.52 -2.28 8.48
N PRO A 105 7.24 -2.31 8.85
CA PRO A 105 6.17 -2.74 7.96
C PRO A 105 5.86 -1.76 6.82
N CYS A 106 5.18 -2.25 5.79
CA CYS A 106 4.57 -1.43 4.74
C CYS A 106 3.04 -1.55 4.81
N PRO A 107 2.36 -0.83 5.74
CA PRO A 107 0.94 -1.04 6.02
C PRO A 107 0.04 -0.78 4.82
N CYS A 108 0.46 0.07 3.86
CA CYS A 108 -0.34 0.35 2.66
C CYS A 108 -0.48 -0.86 1.74
N VAL A 109 0.56 -1.71 1.63
CA VAL A 109 0.49 -2.95 0.85
C VAL A 109 -0.53 -3.91 1.46
N LEU A 110 -0.48 -4.09 2.77
CA LEU A 110 -1.43 -4.93 3.50
C LEU A 110 -2.85 -4.35 3.44
N CYS A 111 -3.03 -3.05 3.67
CA CYS A 111 -4.32 -2.37 3.60
C CYS A 111 -4.98 -2.53 2.22
N ASN A 112 -4.22 -2.38 1.14
CA ASN A 112 -4.75 -2.61 -0.21
C ASN A 112 -5.22 -4.06 -0.37
N LYS A 113 -4.45 -5.06 0.10
CA LYS A 113 -4.80 -6.47 -0.01
C LYS A 113 -6.05 -6.84 0.81
N VAL A 114 -6.11 -6.43 2.09
CA VAL A 114 -7.10 -6.98 3.04
C VAL A 114 -8.28 -6.06 3.31
N ILE A 115 -8.12 -4.75 3.17
CA ILE A 115 -9.17 -3.77 3.46
C ILE A 115 -9.80 -3.25 2.16
N LYS A 116 -9.03 -2.53 1.31
CA LYS A 116 -9.60 -1.89 0.12
C LYS A 116 -10.10 -2.90 -0.90
N PHE A 117 -9.22 -3.82 -1.29
CA PHE A 117 -9.53 -4.85 -2.30
C PHE A 117 -9.85 -6.22 -1.69
N GLY A 118 -10.03 -6.28 -0.37
CA GLY A 118 -10.61 -7.38 0.39
C GLY A 118 -11.98 -6.96 0.90
N ALA A 119 -12.07 -6.58 2.18
CA ALA A 119 -13.32 -6.32 2.90
C ALA A 119 -14.24 -5.28 2.22
N LEU A 120 -13.70 -4.18 1.67
CA LEU A 120 -14.53 -3.21 0.95
C LEU A 120 -15.06 -3.79 -0.36
N LEU A 121 -14.23 -4.51 -1.14
CA LEU A 121 -14.69 -5.16 -2.38
C LEU A 121 -15.82 -6.16 -2.08
N GLU A 122 -15.65 -7.02 -1.09
CA GLU A 122 -16.67 -7.99 -0.64
C GLU A 122 -17.97 -7.28 -0.23
N HIS A 123 -17.86 -6.17 0.54
CA HIS A 123 -19.00 -5.39 0.98
C HIS A 123 -19.79 -4.80 -0.21
N VAL A 124 -19.12 -4.13 -1.14
CA VAL A 124 -19.79 -3.49 -2.27
C VAL A 124 -20.35 -4.50 -3.27
N GLN A 125 -19.75 -5.69 -3.37
CA GLN A 125 -20.33 -6.80 -4.14
C GLN A 125 -21.63 -7.29 -3.49
N GLY A 126 -21.69 -7.36 -2.17
CA GLY A 126 -22.92 -7.61 -1.41
C GLY A 126 -24.01 -6.57 -1.69
N ASP A 127 -23.64 -5.33 -1.93
CA ASP A 127 -24.52 -4.21 -2.33
C ASP A 127 -24.87 -4.20 -3.84
N GLY A 128 -24.42 -5.20 -4.59
CA GLY A 128 -24.71 -5.38 -6.01
C GLY A 128 -23.76 -4.70 -6.97
N ALA A 129 -22.58 -4.21 -6.51
CA ALA A 129 -21.54 -3.75 -7.42
C ALA A 129 -20.83 -4.93 -8.09
N ASN A 130 -20.53 -4.79 -9.38
CA ASN A 130 -19.70 -5.74 -10.12
C ASN A 130 -18.22 -5.45 -9.93
N MET A 131 -17.87 -4.18 -9.77
CA MET A 131 -16.49 -3.68 -9.76
C MET A 131 -16.30 -2.66 -8.64
N LEU A 132 -15.06 -2.58 -8.15
CA LEU A 132 -14.60 -1.52 -7.27
C LEU A 132 -13.57 -0.65 -8.00
N ALA A 133 -13.80 0.65 -8.06
CA ALA A 133 -12.86 1.60 -8.62
C ALA A 133 -12.19 2.43 -7.53
N THR A 134 -10.97 2.84 -7.76
CA THR A 134 -10.23 3.74 -6.85
C THR A 134 -9.41 4.76 -7.64
N GLY A 135 -8.97 5.81 -6.95
CA GLY A 135 -8.05 6.82 -7.50
C GLY A 135 -6.57 6.39 -7.52
N HIS A 136 -6.26 5.09 -7.55
CA HIS A 136 -4.86 4.66 -7.68
C HIS A 136 -4.31 4.90 -9.08
N TYR A 137 -3.03 5.30 -9.11
CA TYR A 137 -2.25 5.40 -10.34
C TYR A 137 -1.58 4.04 -10.61
N ALA A 138 -2.27 3.20 -11.34
CA ALA A 138 -1.82 1.91 -11.86
C ALA A 138 -2.73 1.52 -13.03
N ARG A 139 -2.36 0.50 -13.80
CA ARG A 139 -3.14 0.01 -14.93
C ARG A 139 -3.41 -1.48 -14.77
N ILE A 140 -4.58 -1.92 -15.20
CA ILE A 140 -4.92 -3.33 -15.31
C ILE A 140 -5.16 -3.64 -16.79
N GLU A 141 -4.54 -4.70 -17.27
CA GLU A 141 -4.69 -5.19 -18.63
C GLU A 141 -5.14 -6.65 -18.59
N ARG A 142 -6.10 -7.02 -19.42
CA ARG A 142 -6.48 -8.42 -19.60
C ARG A 142 -5.64 -9.06 -20.72
N SER A 143 -4.97 -10.15 -20.38
CA SER A 143 -4.18 -10.95 -21.34
C SER A 143 -4.62 -12.40 -21.27
N GLY A 144 -5.38 -12.85 -22.25
CA GLY A 144 -6.02 -14.15 -22.23
C GLY A 144 -6.99 -14.29 -21.04
N ASP A 145 -6.74 -15.28 -20.19
CA ASP A 145 -7.54 -15.56 -19.00
C ASP A 145 -7.01 -14.87 -17.74
N ARG A 146 -5.95 -14.07 -17.85
CA ARG A 146 -5.33 -13.37 -16.70
C ARG A 146 -5.47 -11.86 -16.78
N TYR A 147 -5.48 -11.25 -15.61
CA TYR A 147 -5.37 -9.81 -15.43
C TYR A 147 -3.94 -9.48 -15.00
N LEU A 148 -3.31 -8.57 -15.72
CA LEU A 148 -1.95 -8.11 -15.47
C LEU A 148 -1.99 -6.72 -14.83
N LEU A 149 -1.17 -6.51 -13.82
CA LEU A 149 -0.98 -5.19 -13.20
C LEU A 149 0.20 -4.49 -13.87
N ARG A 150 -0.02 -3.26 -14.31
CA ARG A 150 1.00 -2.42 -14.94
C ARG A 150 1.19 -1.13 -14.17
N ARG A 151 2.37 -0.58 -14.31
CA ARG A 151 2.69 0.76 -13.79
C ARG A 151 1.79 1.82 -14.43
N ALA A 152 1.56 2.92 -13.70
CA ALA A 152 0.94 4.10 -14.26
C ALA A 152 1.76 4.70 -15.40
N SER A 153 1.10 5.43 -16.31
CA SER A 153 1.76 6.24 -17.34
C SER A 153 2.58 7.37 -16.71
N ASP A 154 2.06 8.02 -15.66
CA ASP A 154 2.83 8.95 -14.82
C ASP A 154 3.69 8.18 -13.81
N ARG A 155 4.95 7.96 -14.18
CA ARG A 155 5.93 7.23 -13.33
C ARG A 155 6.19 7.90 -11.98
N SER A 156 6.01 9.21 -11.89
CA SER A 156 6.22 9.96 -10.65
C SER A 156 5.11 9.72 -9.61
N LYS A 157 3.96 9.21 -10.07
CA LYS A 157 2.78 8.89 -9.26
C LYS A 157 2.45 7.40 -9.22
N ASP A 158 3.25 6.57 -9.88
CA ASP A 158 3.02 5.12 -9.95
C ASP A 158 2.87 4.49 -8.55
N GLN A 159 1.74 3.83 -8.34
CA GLN A 159 1.39 3.16 -7.09
C GLN A 159 1.34 1.63 -7.22
N SER A 160 1.80 1.10 -8.34
CA SER A 160 1.80 -0.36 -8.60
C SER A 160 2.56 -1.15 -7.54
N TYR A 161 3.59 -0.55 -6.91
CA TYR A 161 4.30 -1.13 -5.77
C TYR A 161 3.36 -1.51 -4.62
N MET A 162 2.40 -0.65 -4.29
CA MET A 162 1.46 -0.88 -3.18
C MET A 162 0.38 -1.92 -3.50
N LEU A 163 0.35 -2.42 -4.74
CA LEU A 163 -0.68 -3.33 -5.28
C LEU A 163 -0.13 -4.72 -5.61
N CYS A 164 1.15 -4.97 -5.35
CA CYS A 164 1.85 -6.20 -5.75
C CYS A 164 1.26 -7.50 -5.14
N LEU A 165 0.53 -7.41 -4.04
CA LEU A 165 -0.09 -8.55 -3.38
C LEU A 165 -1.55 -8.79 -3.80
N LEU A 166 -2.04 -8.14 -4.86
CA LEU A 166 -3.38 -8.40 -5.41
C LEU A 166 -3.36 -9.66 -6.27
N ASP A 167 -4.28 -10.56 -5.98
CA ASP A 167 -4.49 -11.79 -6.74
C ASP A 167 -5.41 -11.59 -7.97
N GLN A 168 -5.58 -12.64 -8.76
CA GLN A 168 -6.39 -12.63 -9.98
C GLN A 168 -7.86 -12.34 -9.69
N HIS A 169 -8.41 -12.87 -8.59
CA HIS A 169 -9.79 -12.60 -8.21
C HIS A 169 -10.00 -11.10 -7.98
N ARG A 170 -9.13 -10.47 -7.21
CA ARG A 170 -9.22 -9.02 -6.95
C ARG A 170 -9.01 -8.20 -8.22
N LEU A 171 -7.97 -8.51 -9.00
CA LEU A 171 -7.65 -7.77 -10.23
C LEU A 171 -8.78 -7.83 -11.25
N SER A 172 -9.56 -8.92 -11.30
CA SER A 172 -10.70 -9.05 -12.21
C SER A 172 -11.91 -8.17 -11.84
N HIS A 173 -11.94 -7.63 -10.59
CA HIS A 173 -13.06 -6.82 -10.08
C HIS A 173 -12.64 -5.37 -9.75
N ILE A 174 -11.49 -4.91 -10.26
CA ILE A 174 -10.94 -3.59 -9.93
C ILE A 174 -10.80 -2.73 -11.19
N LEU A 175 -11.06 -1.43 -11.03
CA LEU A 175 -10.77 -0.40 -12.03
C LEU A 175 -9.87 0.68 -11.46
N PHE A 176 -8.88 1.11 -12.25
CA PHE A 176 -8.00 2.23 -11.97
C PHE A 176 -8.12 3.31 -13.07
N PRO A 177 -9.15 4.17 -12.99
CA PRO A 177 -9.45 5.14 -14.07
C PRO A 177 -8.34 6.14 -14.33
N LEU A 178 -7.44 6.36 -13.36
CA LEU A 178 -6.35 7.35 -13.45
C LEU A 178 -5.05 6.80 -14.03
N GLY A 179 -4.99 5.51 -14.34
CA GLY A 179 -3.74 4.84 -14.71
C GLY A 179 -3.01 5.41 -15.92
N GLU A 180 -3.74 6.03 -16.86
CA GLU A 180 -3.17 6.66 -18.06
C GLU A 180 -2.98 8.18 -17.92
N LEU A 181 -3.39 8.79 -16.80
CA LEU A 181 -3.37 10.23 -16.61
C LEU A 181 -2.19 10.68 -15.75
N SER A 182 -1.65 11.84 -16.07
CA SER A 182 -0.74 12.55 -15.18
C SER A 182 -1.49 13.26 -14.05
N LYS A 183 -0.80 13.53 -12.94
CA LYS A 183 -1.39 14.29 -11.83
C LYS A 183 -1.87 15.69 -12.25
N ALA A 184 -1.19 16.32 -13.21
CA ALA A 184 -1.58 17.60 -13.75
C ALA A 184 -2.94 17.51 -14.46
N GLN A 185 -3.12 16.51 -15.35
CA GLN A 185 -4.38 16.26 -16.04
C GLN A 185 -5.53 15.96 -15.06
N VAL A 186 -5.27 15.19 -14.00
CA VAL A 186 -6.28 14.92 -12.96
C VAL A 186 -6.71 16.20 -12.26
N ARG A 187 -5.79 17.12 -11.94
CA ARG A 187 -6.13 18.42 -11.35
C ARG A 187 -6.90 19.33 -12.32
N GLU A 188 -6.54 19.31 -13.59
CA GLU A 188 -7.26 20.06 -14.65
C GLU A 188 -8.70 19.56 -14.78
N LEU A 189 -8.92 18.24 -14.83
CA LEU A 189 -10.25 17.64 -14.87
C LEU A 189 -11.08 18.00 -13.64
N ALA A 190 -10.49 17.93 -12.44
CA ALA A 190 -11.17 18.32 -11.20
C ALA A 190 -11.57 19.81 -11.23
N SER A 191 -10.68 20.68 -11.70
CA SER A 191 -10.94 22.13 -11.81
C SER A 191 -12.01 22.44 -12.85
N ALA A 192 -11.94 21.82 -14.02
CA ALA A 192 -12.93 22.00 -15.09
C ALA A 192 -14.33 21.55 -14.67
N ALA A 193 -14.41 20.50 -13.83
CA ALA A 193 -15.67 20.02 -13.26
C ALA A 193 -16.13 20.80 -12.02
N GLY A 194 -15.41 21.85 -11.61
CA GLY A 194 -15.77 22.66 -10.43
C GLY A 194 -15.69 21.93 -9.09
N LEU A 195 -14.89 20.86 -8.99
CA LEU A 195 -14.78 20.08 -7.76
C LEU A 195 -13.96 20.83 -6.72
N SER A 196 -14.53 21.06 -5.53
CA SER A 196 -13.92 21.80 -4.41
C SER A 196 -12.60 21.22 -3.91
N VAL A 197 -12.37 19.94 -4.16
CA VAL A 197 -11.16 19.19 -3.72
C VAL A 197 -9.95 19.37 -4.64
N SER A 198 -10.05 20.14 -5.73
CA SER A 198 -8.99 20.31 -6.75
C SER A 198 -7.65 20.81 -6.19
N GLN A 199 -7.66 21.55 -5.08
CA GLN A 199 -6.47 22.15 -4.45
C GLN A 199 -5.93 21.34 -3.26
N ARG A 200 -6.54 20.22 -2.89
CA ARG A 200 -6.03 19.40 -1.79
C ARG A 200 -4.66 18.79 -2.11
N GLY A 201 -3.76 18.82 -1.12
CA GLY A 201 -2.46 18.16 -1.18
C GLY A 201 -2.58 16.65 -1.16
N ASP A 202 -1.54 15.97 -1.64
CA ASP A 202 -1.46 14.50 -1.56
C ASP A 202 -1.13 14.06 -0.12
N SER A 203 -1.77 13.01 0.37
CA SER A 203 -1.40 12.37 1.64
C SER A 203 -0.02 11.73 1.49
N GLN A 204 0.95 12.11 2.33
CA GLN A 204 2.34 11.63 2.28
C GLN A 204 2.70 10.66 3.39
N ASP A 205 1.91 10.63 4.46
CA ASP A 205 2.17 9.87 5.69
C ASP A 205 1.23 8.66 5.84
N ILE A 206 1.51 7.84 6.83
CA ILE A 206 0.66 6.70 7.20
C ILE A 206 -0.68 7.25 7.70
N CYS A 207 -1.77 6.94 7.00
CA CYS A 207 -3.08 7.57 7.17
C CYS A 207 -3.69 7.41 8.58
N PHE A 208 -3.26 6.42 9.35
CA PHE A 208 -3.77 6.15 10.69
C PHE A 208 -2.84 6.62 11.82
N VAL A 209 -1.64 7.12 11.49
CA VAL A 209 -0.75 7.76 12.46
C VAL A 209 -1.05 9.26 12.45
N PRO A 210 -1.65 9.81 13.52
CA PRO A 210 -1.90 11.25 13.62
C PRO A 210 -0.60 12.04 13.49
N SER A 211 -0.69 13.35 13.30
CA SER A 211 0.46 14.24 13.21
C SER A 211 1.38 14.05 14.43
N GLY A 212 2.41 13.23 14.30
CA GLY A 212 3.28 12.84 15.40
C GLY A 212 4.19 11.70 15.04
N ARG A 213 4.75 11.09 16.08
CA ARG A 213 5.63 9.93 15.91
C ARG A 213 4.81 8.65 15.92
N TYR A 214 5.08 7.74 15.00
CA TYR A 214 4.44 6.41 15.01
C TYR A 214 4.73 5.63 16.32
N THR A 215 5.83 5.93 17.01
CA THR A 215 6.15 5.38 18.34
C THR A 215 5.11 5.77 19.39
N ASP A 216 4.63 7.00 19.37
CA ASP A 216 3.63 7.48 20.32
C ASP A 216 2.28 6.80 20.02
N PHE A 217 1.97 6.60 18.74
CA PHE A 217 0.81 5.82 18.31
C PHE A 217 0.89 4.38 18.82
N ILE A 218 2.02 3.68 18.62
CA ILE A 218 2.22 2.30 19.10
C ILE A 218 2.07 2.23 20.62
N THR A 219 2.75 3.14 21.35
CA THR A 219 2.70 3.19 22.82
C THR A 219 1.29 3.42 23.34
N SER A 220 0.56 4.40 22.78
CA SER A 220 -0.83 4.67 23.17
C SER A 220 -1.76 3.49 22.85
N ARG A 221 -1.51 2.81 21.74
CA ARG A 221 -2.34 1.69 21.30
C ARG A 221 -2.18 0.44 22.14
N THR A 222 -0.96 0.13 22.51
CA THR A 222 -0.62 -1.08 23.28
C THR A 222 -0.70 -0.88 24.79
N GLY A 223 -0.59 0.35 25.27
CA GLY A 223 -0.41 0.66 26.69
C GLY A 223 0.93 0.17 27.24
N LYS A 224 1.81 -0.36 26.39
CA LYS A 224 3.13 -0.89 26.77
C LYS A 224 4.16 0.23 26.90
N SER A 225 5.10 0.05 27.82
CA SER A 225 6.34 0.80 27.84
C SER A 225 7.44 -0.03 27.17
N TYR A 226 8.21 0.61 26.29
CA TYR A 226 9.34 -0.02 25.60
C TYR A 226 10.63 0.42 26.29
N PRO A 227 11.32 -0.52 27.00
CA PRO A 227 12.45 -0.15 27.84
C PRO A 227 13.62 0.41 27.00
N CYS A 228 14.38 1.28 27.61
CA CYS A 228 15.68 1.67 27.09
C CYS A 228 16.60 0.45 26.99
N GLY A 229 17.51 0.46 26.01
CA GLY A 229 18.51 -0.58 25.81
C GLY A 229 19.74 -0.02 25.14
N ASP A 230 20.69 -0.87 24.76
CA ASP A 230 21.98 -0.44 24.27
C ASP A 230 22.06 -0.24 22.77
N PHE A 231 22.78 0.80 22.34
CA PHE A 231 23.35 0.86 21.02
C PHE A 231 24.71 0.16 21.00
N ILE A 232 24.87 -0.82 20.13
CA ILE A 232 26.09 -1.62 19.99
C ILE A 232 26.84 -1.18 18.73
N ALA A 233 28.09 -0.74 18.88
CA ALA A 233 28.97 -0.38 17.78
C ALA A 233 29.52 -1.61 17.04
N PRO A 234 30.18 -1.45 15.86
CA PRO A 234 30.76 -2.57 15.09
C PRO A 234 31.83 -3.38 15.87
N ASP A 235 32.49 -2.79 16.82
CA ASP A 235 33.49 -3.45 17.68
C ASP A 235 32.86 -4.18 18.88
N GLY A 236 31.53 -4.18 19.00
CA GLY A 236 30.80 -4.79 20.10
C GLY A 236 30.66 -3.90 21.34
N SER A 237 31.22 -2.71 21.35
CA SER A 237 31.11 -1.79 22.50
C SER A 237 29.71 -1.13 22.55
N THR A 238 29.26 -0.84 23.78
CA THR A 238 28.06 0.00 23.99
C THR A 238 28.44 1.47 23.81
N VAL A 239 27.79 2.15 22.87
CA VAL A 239 28.07 3.56 22.51
C VAL A 239 26.96 4.53 22.91
N GLY A 240 25.94 4.04 23.58
CA GLY A 240 24.84 4.83 24.10
C GLY A 240 23.60 4.01 24.39
N THR A 241 22.51 4.69 24.74
CA THR A 241 21.26 4.06 25.15
C THR A 241 20.13 4.53 24.25
N HIS A 242 19.36 3.58 23.68
CA HIS A 242 18.17 3.88 22.89
C HIS A 242 16.91 3.99 23.76
N ARG A 243 15.84 4.60 23.20
CA ARG A 243 14.58 4.89 23.92
C ARG A 243 13.47 3.89 23.58
N GLY A 244 13.81 2.60 23.45
CA GLY A 244 12.90 1.55 23.00
C GLY A 244 13.11 1.18 21.53
N ILE A 245 13.20 -0.11 21.25
CA ILE A 245 13.53 -0.68 19.92
C ILE A 245 12.57 -0.25 18.82
N ILE A 246 11.31 -0.01 19.16
CA ILE A 246 10.27 0.38 18.19
C ILE A 246 10.57 1.71 17.46
N GLY A 247 11.48 2.51 17.98
CA GLY A 247 11.82 3.83 17.43
C GLY A 247 12.85 3.81 16.29
N TYR A 248 13.27 2.62 15.83
CA TYR A 248 14.40 2.48 14.91
C TYR A 248 14.07 1.65 13.69
N THR A 249 14.80 1.92 12.61
CA THR A 249 14.66 1.23 11.32
C THR A 249 16.04 0.96 10.74
N VAL A 250 16.24 -0.18 10.09
CA VAL A 250 17.50 -0.53 9.40
C VAL A 250 17.85 0.56 8.36
N GLY A 251 19.10 1.01 8.38
CA GLY A 251 19.61 2.11 7.55
C GLY A 251 19.42 3.51 8.13
N GLN A 252 18.77 3.65 9.30
CA GLN A 252 18.57 4.94 9.97
C GLN A 252 19.91 5.49 10.50
N ARG A 253 20.15 6.79 10.23
CA ARG A 253 21.30 7.56 10.74
C ARG A 253 20.87 8.66 11.71
N ARG A 254 19.77 9.36 11.37
CA ARG A 254 19.33 10.54 12.16
C ARG A 254 18.42 10.10 13.31
N GLY A 255 18.38 10.90 14.37
CA GLY A 255 17.49 10.64 15.52
C GLY A 255 17.98 9.57 16.48
N LEU A 256 19.23 9.10 16.36
CA LEU A 256 19.83 8.14 17.30
C LEU A 256 20.18 8.79 18.65
N GLY A 257 20.38 10.12 18.67
CA GLY A 257 20.78 10.84 19.89
C GLY A 257 22.23 10.57 20.30
N LEU A 258 23.06 10.07 19.38
CA LEU A 258 24.47 9.75 19.60
C LEU A 258 25.38 10.82 19.02
N SER A 259 26.49 11.09 19.74
CA SER A 259 27.62 11.91 19.26
C SER A 259 28.82 10.99 19.06
N LEU A 260 29.05 10.60 17.81
CA LEU A 260 30.06 9.60 17.44
C LEU A 260 31.13 10.24 16.53
N PRO A 261 32.40 9.77 16.57
CA PRO A 261 33.46 10.28 15.73
C PRO A 261 33.26 10.03 14.24
N GLU A 262 32.53 8.98 13.89
CA GLU A 262 32.15 8.65 12.51
C GLU A 262 30.64 8.38 12.41
N PRO A 263 30.04 8.56 11.21
CA PRO A 263 28.63 8.25 11.00
C PRO A 263 28.37 6.75 11.10
N LEU A 264 27.52 6.33 12.04
CA LEU A 264 27.00 4.98 12.13
C LEU A 264 25.49 4.93 11.79
N TYR A 265 25.05 3.76 11.40
CA TYR A 265 23.70 3.48 10.90
C TYR A 265 23.14 2.24 11.59
N VAL A 266 21.84 2.20 11.82
CA VAL A 266 21.19 0.99 12.31
C VAL A 266 21.35 -0.12 11.28
N SER A 267 21.97 -1.22 11.67
CA SER A 267 22.16 -2.42 10.82
C SER A 267 21.23 -3.55 11.21
N ARG A 268 20.94 -3.72 12.50
CA ARG A 268 20.07 -4.77 13.03
C ARG A 268 19.38 -4.28 14.32
N ILE A 269 18.14 -4.73 14.51
CA ILE A 269 17.39 -4.55 15.75
C ILE A 269 17.14 -5.93 16.34
N SER A 270 17.49 -6.13 17.61
CA SER A 270 17.29 -7.38 18.34
C SER A 270 16.31 -7.14 19.49
N PRO A 271 15.04 -7.51 19.31
CA PRO A 271 14.04 -7.43 20.39
C PRO A 271 14.40 -8.30 21.59
N GLU A 272 14.93 -9.49 21.33
CA GLU A 272 15.27 -10.50 22.33
C GLU A 272 16.37 -10.01 23.29
N GLU A 273 17.33 -9.23 22.76
CA GLU A 273 18.43 -8.65 23.51
C GLU A 273 18.14 -7.22 23.97
N ASN A 274 17.06 -6.63 23.51
CA ASN A 274 16.74 -5.19 23.62
C ASN A 274 17.91 -4.31 23.18
N ARG A 275 18.48 -4.61 22.00
CA ARG A 275 19.65 -3.92 21.44
C ARG A 275 19.41 -3.43 20.01
N VAL A 276 20.03 -2.29 19.70
CA VAL A 276 20.11 -1.73 18.36
C VAL A 276 21.57 -1.74 17.91
N TYR A 277 21.87 -2.54 16.91
CA TYR A 277 23.23 -2.69 16.38
C TYR A 277 23.47 -1.63 15.31
N LEU A 278 24.64 -1.04 15.37
CA LEU A 278 25.10 -0.01 14.46
C LEU A 278 26.23 -0.55 13.58
N SER A 279 26.32 -0.04 12.36
CA SER A 279 27.41 -0.37 11.45
C SER A 279 27.83 0.85 10.62
N ARG A 280 28.97 0.71 9.93
CA ARG A 280 29.37 1.67 8.91
C ARG A 280 28.47 1.54 7.67
N ASN A 281 28.42 2.61 6.87
CA ASN A 281 27.58 2.59 5.66
C ASN A 281 27.93 1.46 4.69
N SER A 282 29.20 1.09 4.56
CA SER A 282 29.67 0.00 3.70
C SER A 282 29.13 -1.38 4.09
N GLU A 283 28.78 -1.57 5.34
CA GLU A 283 28.30 -2.84 5.90
C GLU A 283 26.77 -3.03 5.79
N LEU A 284 26.06 -1.99 5.33
CA LEU A 284 24.61 -2.03 5.09
C LEU A 284 24.22 -2.66 3.76
N TYR A 285 25.17 -3.06 2.95
CA TYR A 285 24.89 -3.57 1.61
C TYR A 285 24.78 -5.09 1.60
N SER A 286 23.71 -5.61 1.00
CA SER A 286 23.49 -7.04 0.75
C SER A 286 23.10 -7.27 -0.70
N ARG A 287 23.56 -8.37 -1.29
CA ARG A 287 23.10 -8.84 -2.61
C ARG A 287 21.86 -9.70 -2.53
N GLU A 288 21.55 -10.22 -1.35
CA GLU A 288 20.57 -11.27 -1.21
C GLU A 288 19.54 -10.91 -0.14
N LEU A 289 18.33 -11.41 -0.34
CA LEU A 289 17.26 -11.41 0.66
C LEU A 289 16.33 -12.59 0.40
N ASP A 290 15.61 -12.99 1.44
CA ASP A 290 14.46 -13.88 1.34
C ASP A 290 13.18 -13.11 1.57
N ALA A 291 12.10 -13.52 0.86
CA ALA A 291 10.78 -12.95 1.03
C ALA A 291 9.72 -14.03 1.15
N ASP A 292 8.75 -13.79 2.01
CA ASP A 292 7.55 -14.62 2.19
C ASP A 292 6.27 -13.89 1.78
N ASN A 293 5.11 -14.50 2.04
CA ASN A 293 3.81 -13.96 1.62
C ASN A 293 3.78 -13.55 0.14
N VAL A 294 4.48 -14.33 -0.69
CA VAL A 294 4.72 -14.00 -2.09
C VAL A 294 3.44 -14.16 -2.91
N ASN A 295 3.20 -13.20 -3.78
CA ASN A 295 2.15 -13.25 -4.78
C ASN A 295 2.77 -13.03 -6.17
N PHE A 296 2.40 -13.87 -7.14
CA PHE A 296 2.72 -13.66 -8.55
C PHE A 296 1.45 -13.32 -9.33
N ILE A 297 1.55 -12.37 -10.26
CA ILE A 297 0.40 -11.87 -11.04
C ILE A 297 0.26 -12.58 -12.37
N PRO A 298 1.32 -12.74 -13.21
CA PRO A 298 1.18 -13.38 -14.52
C PRO A 298 1.03 -14.91 -14.45
N PHE A 299 1.39 -15.54 -13.34
CA PHE A 299 1.33 -16.98 -13.13
C PHE A 299 1.06 -17.29 -11.64
N ASP A 300 0.70 -18.52 -11.31
CA ASP A 300 0.33 -18.87 -9.92
C ASP A 300 1.54 -19.24 -9.06
N THR A 301 2.53 -19.92 -9.66
CA THR A 301 3.75 -20.39 -8.99
C THR A 301 4.99 -20.08 -9.78
N LEU A 302 6.10 -19.87 -9.08
CA LEU A 302 7.43 -19.74 -9.67
C LEU A 302 8.14 -21.09 -9.57
N ASP A 303 8.33 -21.77 -10.72
CA ASP A 303 8.93 -23.11 -10.75
C ASP A 303 10.44 -23.10 -11.05
N ARG A 304 10.97 -21.97 -11.49
CA ARG A 304 12.38 -21.80 -11.85
C ARG A 304 12.82 -20.35 -11.64
N PRO A 305 14.13 -20.09 -11.50
CA PRO A 305 14.63 -18.73 -11.39
C PRO A 305 14.17 -17.84 -12.54
N LEU A 306 13.77 -16.62 -12.21
CA LEU A 306 13.26 -15.61 -13.14
C LEU A 306 14.06 -14.31 -13.02
N ARG A 307 14.50 -13.78 -14.17
CA ARG A 307 15.11 -12.43 -14.23
C ARG A 307 14.03 -11.37 -14.14
N VAL A 308 14.27 -10.40 -13.28
CA VAL A 308 13.37 -9.28 -12.99
C VAL A 308 14.17 -8.02 -12.69
N THR A 309 13.49 -6.89 -12.60
CA THR A 309 13.97 -5.78 -11.79
C THR A 309 13.18 -5.74 -10.46
N ALA A 310 13.83 -5.40 -9.35
CA ALA A 310 13.18 -5.43 -8.04
C ALA A 310 13.34 -4.11 -7.30
N LYS A 311 12.27 -3.70 -6.57
CA LYS A 311 12.24 -2.53 -5.69
C LYS A 311 12.08 -2.98 -4.25
N LEU A 312 12.94 -2.48 -3.37
CA LEU A 312 12.92 -2.78 -1.93
C LEU A 312 12.11 -1.77 -1.09
N ARG A 313 11.70 -0.66 -1.68
CA ARG A 313 10.90 0.40 -1.05
C ARG A 313 10.17 1.19 -2.13
N TYR A 314 9.09 1.82 -1.77
CA TYR A 314 8.27 2.59 -2.70
C TYR A 314 9.07 3.63 -3.52
N ARG A 315 9.93 4.40 -2.86
CA ARG A 315 10.76 5.45 -3.52
C ARG A 315 12.13 4.96 -4.00
N HIS A 316 12.43 3.66 -3.86
CA HIS A 316 13.70 3.11 -4.32
C HIS A 316 13.71 2.94 -5.84
N ALA A 317 14.86 3.17 -6.47
CA ALA A 317 15.06 2.78 -7.87
C ALA A 317 15.09 1.25 -7.96
N GLU A 318 14.45 0.71 -8.99
CA GLU A 318 14.52 -0.71 -9.26
C GLU A 318 15.91 -1.14 -9.70
N GLN A 319 16.29 -2.36 -9.32
CA GLN A 319 17.61 -2.94 -9.61
C GLN A 319 17.46 -4.32 -10.22
N PRO A 320 18.32 -4.68 -11.19
CA PRO A 320 18.33 -6.01 -11.76
C PRO A 320 18.55 -7.09 -10.69
N ALA A 321 17.72 -8.14 -10.74
CA ALA A 321 17.77 -9.25 -9.81
C ALA A 321 17.30 -10.56 -10.45
N THR A 322 17.60 -11.67 -9.78
CA THR A 322 17.01 -12.98 -10.05
C THR A 322 16.19 -13.38 -8.83
N VAL A 323 14.93 -13.73 -9.04
CA VAL A 323 14.08 -14.33 -8.02
C VAL A 323 13.99 -15.84 -8.26
N ALA A 324 14.22 -16.65 -7.22
CA ALA A 324 14.20 -18.11 -7.28
C ALA A 324 13.30 -18.70 -6.20
N PRO A 325 12.57 -19.79 -6.48
CA PRO A 325 11.77 -20.47 -5.46
C PRO A 325 12.68 -21.22 -4.48
N THR A 326 12.32 -21.25 -3.20
CA THR A 326 13.03 -22.01 -2.17
C THR A 326 12.35 -23.35 -1.84
N GLY A 327 11.13 -23.57 -2.35
CA GLY A 327 10.37 -24.81 -2.18
C GLY A 327 9.43 -24.85 -0.95
N ASP A 328 9.46 -23.83 -0.10
CA ASP A 328 8.62 -23.71 1.11
C ASP A 328 7.59 -22.57 1.03
N GLY A 329 7.36 -22.06 -0.19
CA GLY A 329 6.45 -20.92 -0.42
C GLY A 329 7.12 -19.54 -0.25
N THR A 330 8.44 -19.53 0.05
CA THR A 330 9.27 -18.33 0.04
C THR A 330 10.05 -18.20 -1.26
N VAL A 331 10.66 -17.05 -1.48
CA VAL A 331 11.56 -16.82 -2.60
C VAL A 331 12.86 -16.23 -2.12
N HIS A 332 13.95 -16.66 -2.77
CA HIS A 332 15.26 -16.04 -2.65
C HIS A 332 15.48 -15.04 -3.78
N VAL A 333 15.93 -13.84 -3.43
CA VAL A 333 16.18 -12.75 -4.38
C VAL A 333 17.66 -12.38 -4.34
N CYS A 334 18.34 -12.52 -5.48
CA CYS A 334 19.74 -12.16 -5.64
C CYS A 334 19.86 -10.99 -6.62
N PHE A 335 20.39 -9.85 -6.15
CA PHE A 335 20.64 -8.65 -6.95
C PHE A 335 22.00 -8.73 -7.65
N ASP A 336 22.10 -8.15 -8.86
CA ASP A 336 23.37 -8.05 -9.58
C ASP A 336 24.37 -7.15 -8.81
N GLU A 337 23.84 -6.08 -8.17
CA GLU A 337 24.63 -5.17 -7.33
C GLU A 337 24.10 -5.14 -5.88
N PRO A 338 24.97 -4.98 -4.89
CA PRO A 338 24.56 -4.92 -3.51
C PRO A 338 23.56 -3.78 -3.23
N GLN A 339 22.49 -4.07 -2.51
CA GLN A 339 21.44 -3.15 -2.17
C GLN A 339 21.60 -2.65 -0.73
N ARG A 340 21.45 -1.33 -0.55
CA ARG A 340 21.64 -0.69 0.76
C ARG A 340 20.44 -0.91 1.66
N ALA A 341 20.71 -1.35 2.89
CA ALA A 341 19.75 -1.42 3.99
C ALA A 341 18.48 -2.21 3.63
N VAL A 342 18.67 -3.47 3.25
CA VAL A 342 17.57 -4.42 3.11
C VAL A 342 16.84 -4.50 4.45
N THR A 343 15.56 -4.13 4.45
CA THR A 343 14.81 -3.88 5.69
C THR A 343 13.70 -4.93 5.84
N PRO A 344 13.76 -5.78 6.87
CA PRO A 344 12.69 -6.74 7.16
C PRO A 344 11.34 -6.05 7.39
N GLY A 345 10.26 -6.68 6.94
CA GLY A 345 8.90 -6.15 7.00
C GLY A 345 8.51 -5.25 5.82
N GLN A 346 9.49 -4.73 5.05
CA GLN A 346 9.21 -4.01 3.81
C GLN A 346 8.81 -4.99 2.69
N ALA A 347 8.04 -4.50 1.72
CA ALA A 347 7.78 -5.28 0.52
C ALA A 347 8.99 -5.26 -0.42
N VAL A 348 9.24 -6.39 -1.10
CA VAL A 348 10.03 -6.45 -2.33
C VAL A 348 9.07 -6.68 -3.49
N VAL A 349 9.17 -5.85 -4.55
CA VAL A 349 8.25 -5.92 -5.69
C VAL A 349 9.05 -6.15 -6.96
N PHE A 350 8.63 -7.13 -7.75
CA PHE A 350 9.27 -7.60 -8.97
C PHE A 350 8.60 -7.03 -10.21
N TYR A 351 9.40 -6.59 -11.16
CA TYR A 351 8.92 -6.01 -12.41
C TYR A 351 9.62 -6.62 -13.63
N ASP A 352 8.88 -6.65 -14.73
CA ASP A 352 9.42 -6.84 -16.09
C ASP A 352 8.90 -5.68 -16.95
N GLY A 353 9.76 -4.72 -17.24
CA GLY A 353 9.37 -3.47 -17.90
C GLY A 353 8.24 -2.74 -17.13
N ASP A 354 7.08 -2.64 -17.77
CA ASP A 354 5.89 -1.99 -17.21
C ASP A 354 5.07 -2.91 -16.29
N TYR A 355 5.27 -4.21 -16.39
CA TYR A 355 4.44 -5.18 -15.68
C TYR A 355 4.96 -5.47 -14.29
N VAL A 356 4.04 -5.54 -13.34
CA VAL A 356 4.30 -6.07 -12.00
C VAL A 356 4.23 -7.60 -12.10
N ILE A 357 5.35 -8.25 -11.89
CA ILE A 357 5.42 -9.71 -11.87
C ILE A 357 4.86 -10.26 -10.55
N GLY A 358 5.06 -9.51 -9.46
CA GLY A 358 4.59 -9.87 -8.14
C GLY A 358 5.37 -9.16 -7.04
N GLY A 359 5.30 -9.70 -5.84
CA GLY A 359 6.06 -9.22 -4.69
C GLY A 359 5.87 -10.10 -3.47
N GLY A 360 6.61 -9.79 -2.42
CA GLY A 360 6.54 -10.46 -1.12
C GLY A 360 7.01 -9.54 -0.01
N ILE A 361 7.03 -10.04 1.22
CA ILE A 361 7.52 -9.31 2.39
C ILE A 361 8.92 -9.81 2.73
N ILE A 362 9.86 -8.89 2.87
CA ILE A 362 11.27 -9.17 3.18
C ILE A 362 11.35 -9.77 4.57
N ARG A 363 11.94 -10.96 4.67
CA ARG A 363 12.16 -11.67 5.95
C ARG A 363 13.37 -11.13 6.69
N ARG A 364 13.34 -11.27 8.00
CA ARG A 364 14.52 -11.10 8.82
C ARG A 364 15.51 -12.23 8.48
N GLN A 365 16.74 -11.87 8.15
CA GLN A 365 17.81 -12.87 8.01
C GLN A 365 18.20 -13.36 9.40
N SER A 366 18.26 -14.67 9.56
CA SER A 366 18.65 -15.35 10.81
C SER A 366 20.15 -15.18 11.13
#